data_8fa4ac1a7aaf73a9ad869862d99b4ee7
#
_entry.id   8fa4ac1a7aaf73a9ad869862d99b4ee7
#
_cell.length_a   1.000
_cell.length_b   1.000
_cell.length_c   1.000
_cell.angle_alpha   90.00
_cell.angle_beta   90.00
_cell.angle_gamma   90.00
#
_symmetry.space_group_name_H-M   'P 1'
#
loop_
_entity.id
_entity.type
_entity.pdbx_description
1 polymer ?
#
loop_
_entity_poly.entity_id
_entity_poly.type
_entity_poly.pdbx_seq_one_letter_code
_entity_poly.pdbx_strand_id
1 'polypeptide(L)'
;MSKTLFSALALACAAACLPAQAEITLIAKASLPGDASDLSGLTGLLESGVPGNLLGGLGSGLAWAGGTTFLALPDRGPNAAAWNSFVDNTTSWIPRVQTLTLTLQPVADGSLPFTLQAALTGTTLLYTRDALAYGPAVPPVNGKNKHYFSGRSDNFSAATDSLSPADGRLDPEGIRVSYNGKRVYLTDEYGPYVYEFNRESGRRTRVFELPSSTFAATTKSAMGATEIAGNTRGRVANKGMEGLAISPDGSTLFGFMQSPLAQDGGDGGRANRIVKIDIASGAVSQYAYDNYIAAFAKAYNSSEILALNSHEFLVLERDGKGLGDNSVAVVKQIYKVDLAGAEDVSGLEGAEALLAKAPAKTLFADLRAVLNAAGYTDAQIPAKLEAMAFGDDVVIDGVTKHTLYIANDNDFLAVAPGGLPNPNQFFVFAFDDADLGGSVFENQRFKQPK
;
A
#
# COMPACT_ATOMS: atom_id res chain seq x y z
N MET A 1 37.29 -29.70 66.24
CA MET A 1 35.95 -29.20 66.00
C MET A 1 36.01 -28.20 64.82
N SER A 2 35.77 -28.68 63.63
CA SER A 2 35.81 -27.86 62.40
C SER A 2 34.37 -27.59 61.97
N LYS A 3 34.02 -26.30 61.86
CA LYS A 3 32.70 -25.84 61.37
C LYS A 3 32.82 -25.52 59.88
N THR A 4 32.20 -26.35 59.04
CA THR A 4 32.04 -26.13 57.60
C THR A 4 30.86 -25.21 57.38
N LEU A 5 31.10 -24.02 56.80
CA LEU A 5 30.05 -23.14 56.27
C LEU A 5 29.64 -23.65 54.86
N PHE A 6 28.35 -23.92 54.70
CA PHE A 6 27.75 -24.09 53.37
C PHE A 6 27.26 -22.70 52.89
N SER A 7 27.85 -22.20 51.80
CA SER A 7 27.35 -21.05 51.08
C SER A 7 26.34 -21.55 50.05
N ALA A 8 25.08 -21.19 50.18
CA ALA A 8 24.03 -21.40 49.17
C ALA A 8 24.13 -20.32 48.11
N LEU A 9 24.48 -20.66 46.88
CA LEU A 9 24.48 -19.79 45.71
C LEU A 9 23.04 -19.75 45.17
N ALA A 10 22.32 -18.65 45.36
CA ALA A 10 21.01 -18.46 44.76
C ALA A 10 21.21 -18.03 43.29
N LEU A 11 20.88 -18.92 42.37
CA LEU A 11 20.84 -18.66 40.94
C LEU A 11 19.53 -17.94 40.61
N ALA A 12 19.57 -16.62 40.44
CA ALA A 12 18.43 -15.82 39.94
C ALA A 12 18.31 -16.04 38.43
N CYS A 13 17.38 -16.91 38.00
CA CYS A 13 16.96 -16.96 36.60
C CYS A 13 16.19 -15.65 36.27
N ALA A 14 16.83 -14.71 35.61
CA ALA A 14 16.14 -13.65 34.91
C ALA A 14 15.43 -14.27 33.70
N ALA A 15 14.14 -14.56 33.83
CA ALA A 15 13.29 -14.86 32.69
C ALA A 15 13.26 -13.57 31.84
N ALA A 16 13.94 -13.57 30.71
CA ALA A 16 13.75 -12.57 29.69
C ALA A 16 12.30 -12.73 29.20
N CYS A 17 11.40 -11.82 29.62
CA CYS A 17 10.10 -11.68 28.98
C CYS A 17 10.37 -11.25 27.54
N LEU A 18 10.34 -12.20 26.60
CA LEU A 18 10.18 -11.87 25.19
C LEU A 18 8.84 -11.13 25.10
N PRO A 19 8.77 -9.99 24.40
CA PRO A 19 7.47 -9.35 24.15
C PRO A 19 6.57 -10.40 23.50
N ALA A 20 5.37 -10.57 24.05
CA ALA A 20 4.37 -11.42 23.44
C ALA A 20 4.13 -10.88 22.02
N GLN A 21 4.28 -11.73 21.02
CA GLN A 21 3.92 -11.37 19.65
C GLN A 21 2.41 -11.16 19.63
N ALA A 22 1.95 -10.12 18.92
CA ALA A 22 0.53 -9.82 18.76
C ALA A 22 -0.22 -11.07 18.30
N GLU A 23 -1.31 -11.41 18.98
CA GLU A 23 -2.15 -12.57 18.65
C GLU A 23 -3.27 -12.14 17.70
N ILE A 24 -2.87 -11.62 16.52
CA ILE A 24 -3.86 -11.29 15.51
C ILE A 24 -4.44 -12.58 14.92
N THR A 25 -5.76 -12.60 14.71
CA THR A 25 -6.50 -13.76 14.22
C THR A 25 -7.28 -13.42 12.96
N LEU A 26 -7.32 -14.34 11.99
CA LEU A 26 -8.22 -14.22 10.83
C LEU A 26 -9.65 -14.46 11.29
N ILE A 27 -10.54 -13.48 11.10
CA ILE A 27 -11.95 -13.54 11.53
C ILE A 27 -12.95 -13.64 10.39
N ALA A 28 -12.59 -13.20 9.18
CA ALA A 28 -13.42 -13.30 7.99
C ALA A 28 -12.58 -13.22 6.72
N LYS A 29 -13.16 -13.71 5.63
CA LYS A 29 -12.59 -13.59 4.27
C LYS A 29 -13.69 -13.50 3.23
N ALA A 30 -13.38 -12.84 2.10
CA ALA A 30 -14.23 -12.80 0.91
C ALA A 30 -13.38 -12.73 -0.35
N SER A 31 -13.99 -12.91 -1.50
CA SER A 31 -13.34 -12.65 -2.79
C SER A 31 -14.37 -12.15 -3.82
N LEU A 32 -13.87 -11.37 -4.79
CA LEU A 32 -14.57 -11.06 -6.04
C LEU A 32 -13.85 -11.79 -7.19
N PRO A 33 -14.60 -12.32 -8.18
CA PRO A 33 -13.97 -13.04 -9.29
C PRO A 33 -12.93 -12.21 -10.02
N GLY A 34 -11.81 -12.82 -10.41
CA GLY A 34 -10.73 -12.14 -11.12
C GLY A 34 -11.08 -11.76 -12.57
N ASP A 35 -12.18 -12.27 -13.12
CA ASP A 35 -12.72 -11.96 -14.44
C ASP A 35 -13.98 -11.08 -14.39
N ALA A 36 -14.32 -10.54 -13.21
CA ALA A 36 -15.45 -9.63 -13.07
C ALA A 36 -15.21 -8.32 -13.82
N SER A 37 -16.29 -7.61 -14.14
CA SER A 37 -16.23 -6.27 -14.72
C SER A 37 -16.53 -5.19 -13.69
N ASP A 38 -15.86 -4.04 -13.80
CA ASP A 38 -16.20 -2.84 -13.04
C ASP A 38 -17.39 -2.08 -13.65
N LEU A 39 -17.80 -1.00 -13.00
CA LEU A 39 -18.96 -0.21 -13.39
C LEU A 39 -18.63 0.98 -14.30
N SER A 40 -17.42 1.06 -14.85
CA SER A 40 -16.98 2.18 -15.71
C SER A 40 -17.65 2.19 -17.08
N GLY A 41 -18.12 1.03 -17.56
CA GLY A 41 -18.64 0.86 -18.93
C GLY A 41 -17.57 0.89 -20.02
N LEU A 42 -16.27 0.87 -19.69
CA LEU A 42 -15.16 0.89 -20.66
C LEU A 42 -14.90 -0.51 -21.22
N THR A 43 -15.82 -1.03 -22.01
CA THR A 43 -15.77 -2.41 -22.52
C THR A 43 -14.81 -2.64 -23.70
N GLY A 44 -14.21 -1.58 -24.27
CA GLY A 44 -13.20 -1.68 -25.33
C GLY A 44 -11.97 -2.46 -24.87
N LEU A 45 -11.38 -3.22 -25.81
CA LEU A 45 -10.17 -3.99 -25.51
C LEU A 45 -8.94 -3.07 -25.40
N LEU A 46 -8.11 -3.34 -24.41
CA LEU A 46 -6.79 -2.73 -24.24
C LEU A 46 -5.76 -3.43 -25.13
N GLU A 47 -4.54 -2.92 -25.14
CA GLU A 47 -3.43 -3.46 -25.94
C GLU A 47 -3.09 -4.94 -25.61
N SER A 48 -3.37 -5.35 -24.38
CA SER A 48 -3.24 -6.75 -23.92
C SER A 48 -4.36 -7.69 -24.40
N GLY A 49 -5.42 -7.12 -25.01
CA GLY A 49 -6.62 -7.88 -25.40
C GLY A 49 -7.62 -8.10 -24.28
N VAL A 50 -7.38 -7.54 -23.08
CA VAL A 50 -8.38 -7.57 -21.99
C VAL A 50 -9.31 -6.37 -22.07
N PRO A 51 -10.56 -6.49 -21.57
CA PRO A 51 -11.50 -5.36 -21.54
C PRO A 51 -11.03 -4.24 -20.62
N GLY A 52 -11.23 -2.99 -21.02
CA GLY A 52 -10.87 -1.81 -20.21
C GLY A 52 -11.69 -1.65 -18.94
N ASN A 53 -12.69 -2.47 -18.70
CA ASN A 53 -13.48 -2.54 -17.46
C ASN A 53 -13.25 -3.85 -16.67
N LEU A 54 -12.15 -4.56 -16.92
CA LEU A 54 -11.80 -5.71 -16.10
C LEU A 54 -11.60 -5.27 -14.65
N LEU A 55 -12.23 -5.95 -13.70
CA LEU A 55 -12.09 -5.69 -12.27
C LEU A 55 -10.89 -6.47 -11.72
N GLY A 56 -9.79 -5.80 -11.51
CA GLY A 56 -8.56 -6.39 -10.99
C GLY A 56 -7.75 -5.38 -10.20
N GLY A 57 -6.61 -5.80 -9.66
CA GLY A 57 -5.70 -4.93 -8.94
C GLY A 57 -6.27 -4.28 -7.67
N LEU A 58 -7.41 -4.75 -7.14
CA LEU A 58 -8.15 -4.05 -6.08
C LEU A 58 -7.35 -3.80 -4.81
N GLY A 59 -6.33 -4.60 -4.59
CA GLY A 59 -5.53 -4.54 -3.38
C GLY A 59 -4.18 -3.86 -3.53
N SER A 60 -3.95 -3.02 -4.54
CA SER A 60 -2.83 -2.07 -4.50
C SER A 60 -3.07 -1.05 -3.39
N GLY A 61 -4.30 -0.53 -3.23
CA GLY A 61 -4.66 0.32 -2.11
C GLY A 61 -6.07 0.08 -1.58
N LEU A 62 -6.26 0.22 -0.26
CA LEU A 62 -7.57 0.10 0.40
C LEU A 62 -7.73 1.20 1.44
N ALA A 63 -8.88 1.86 1.47
CA ALA A 63 -9.22 2.86 2.48
C ALA A 63 -10.62 2.64 3.03
N TRP A 64 -10.76 2.69 4.35
CA TRP A 64 -12.06 2.79 4.98
C TRP A 64 -12.67 4.18 4.79
N ALA A 65 -13.95 4.22 4.49
CA ALA A 65 -14.69 5.46 4.23
C ALA A 65 -15.90 5.63 5.17
N GLY A 66 -15.91 4.86 6.27
CA GLY A 66 -16.95 4.85 7.29
C GLY A 66 -17.96 3.70 7.12
N GLY A 67 -18.31 3.05 8.23
CA GLY A 67 -19.22 1.90 8.26
C GLY A 67 -18.76 0.79 7.32
N THR A 68 -19.64 0.28 6.48
CA THR A 68 -19.32 -0.79 5.53
C THR A 68 -18.71 -0.31 4.21
N THR A 69 -18.46 1.00 4.03
CA THR A 69 -17.93 1.55 2.80
C THR A 69 -16.41 1.55 2.79
N PHE A 70 -15.83 0.93 1.77
CA PHE A 70 -14.40 0.95 1.49
C PHE A 70 -14.14 1.44 0.07
N LEU A 71 -12.96 2.03 -0.13
CA LEU A 71 -12.45 2.41 -1.44
C LEU A 71 -11.24 1.55 -1.75
N ALA A 72 -11.27 0.86 -2.89
CA ALA A 72 -10.16 0.08 -3.39
C ALA A 72 -9.54 0.80 -4.60
N LEU A 73 -8.21 0.74 -4.69
CA LEU A 73 -7.44 1.43 -5.70
C LEU A 73 -6.66 0.39 -6.51
N PRO A 74 -7.04 0.10 -7.76
CA PRO A 74 -6.15 -0.59 -8.68
C PRO A 74 -4.94 0.27 -9.06
N ASP A 75 -3.81 -0.38 -9.35
CA ASP A 75 -2.60 0.24 -9.90
C ASP A 75 -2.81 0.81 -11.32
N ARG A 76 -1.74 0.90 -12.12
CA ARG A 76 -1.77 1.36 -13.52
C ARG A 76 -2.62 0.48 -14.46
N GLY A 77 -3.12 -0.64 -14.01
CA GLY A 77 -3.96 -1.56 -14.76
C GLY A 77 -3.24 -2.77 -15.35
N PRO A 78 -3.95 -3.53 -16.20
CA PRO A 78 -3.46 -4.80 -16.70
C PRO A 78 -2.10 -4.69 -17.38
N ASN A 79 -1.19 -5.59 -17.05
CA ASN A 79 0.04 -5.76 -17.81
C ASN A 79 -0.29 -6.30 -19.21
N ALA A 80 0.47 -5.85 -20.21
CA ALA A 80 0.47 -6.39 -21.55
C ALA A 80 1.69 -7.29 -21.76
N ALA A 81 1.63 -8.30 -22.62
CA ALA A 81 2.84 -8.77 -23.26
C ALA A 81 3.44 -7.59 -24.03
N ALA A 82 4.77 -7.52 -24.15
CA ALA A 82 5.49 -6.40 -24.78
C ALA A 82 4.94 -6.12 -26.19
N TRP A 83 3.89 -5.31 -26.29
CA TRP A 83 3.19 -4.96 -27.52
C TRP A 83 3.94 -3.88 -28.31
N ASN A 84 4.82 -3.16 -27.63
CA ASN A 84 5.69 -2.15 -28.23
C ASN A 84 7.03 -2.14 -27.50
N SER A 85 8.13 -2.37 -28.22
CA SER A 85 9.50 -2.43 -27.67
C SER A 85 10.02 -1.09 -27.11
N PHE A 86 9.29 0.02 -27.31
CA PHE A 86 9.65 1.35 -26.82
C PHE A 86 8.92 1.75 -25.54
N VAL A 87 8.03 0.90 -25.01
CA VAL A 87 7.33 1.12 -23.75
C VAL A 87 7.43 -0.10 -22.86
N ASP A 88 7.15 0.06 -21.57
CA ASP A 88 7.02 -1.05 -20.65
C ASP A 88 5.75 -1.87 -20.92
N ASN A 89 5.60 -2.96 -20.19
CA ASN A 89 4.44 -3.84 -20.20
C ASN A 89 3.20 -3.15 -19.59
N THR A 90 2.75 -2.04 -20.18
CA THR A 90 1.65 -1.20 -19.70
C THR A 90 0.59 -1.00 -20.77
N THR A 91 -0.65 -0.71 -20.34
CA THR A 91 -1.81 -0.54 -21.22
C THR A 91 -2.43 0.84 -21.08
N SER A 92 -3.35 1.18 -22.02
CA SER A 92 -4.14 2.43 -21.96
C SER A 92 -5.25 2.39 -20.91
N TRP A 93 -5.09 1.59 -19.85
CA TRP A 93 -6.00 1.56 -18.71
C TRP A 93 -6.21 2.96 -18.14
N ILE A 94 -7.45 3.26 -17.77
CA ILE A 94 -7.79 4.54 -17.11
C ILE A 94 -7.82 4.31 -15.61
N PRO A 95 -6.88 4.86 -14.84
CA PRO A 95 -6.86 4.75 -13.38
C PRO A 95 -8.16 5.22 -12.74
N ARG A 96 -8.59 4.53 -11.69
CA ARG A 96 -9.91 4.70 -11.08
C ARG A 96 -9.92 4.28 -9.62
N VAL A 97 -10.93 4.75 -8.91
CA VAL A 97 -11.25 4.30 -7.56
C VAL A 97 -12.49 3.42 -7.63
N GLN A 98 -12.44 2.24 -7.04
CA GLN A 98 -13.56 1.34 -6.88
C GLN A 98 -14.21 1.56 -5.51
N THR A 99 -15.52 1.71 -5.45
CA THR A 99 -16.25 1.77 -4.18
C THR A 99 -16.81 0.39 -3.87
N LEU A 100 -16.48 -0.11 -2.69
CA LEU A 100 -16.89 -1.42 -2.21
C LEU A 100 -17.80 -1.27 -0.98
N THR A 101 -18.74 -2.20 -0.85
CA THR A 101 -19.39 -2.49 0.44
C THR A 101 -18.79 -3.79 0.97
N LEU A 102 -18.13 -3.72 2.13
CA LEU A 102 -17.58 -4.86 2.86
C LEU A 102 -18.35 -4.99 4.18
N THR A 103 -19.20 -6.03 4.27
CA THR A 103 -20.10 -6.20 5.43
C THR A 103 -19.71 -7.45 6.21
N LEU A 104 -19.29 -7.28 7.46
CA LEU A 104 -19.08 -8.36 8.41
C LEU A 104 -20.41 -8.76 9.06
N GLN A 105 -20.68 -10.08 9.09
CA GLN A 105 -21.84 -10.64 9.77
C GLN A 105 -21.37 -11.76 10.70
N PRO A 106 -21.70 -11.73 12.01
CA PRO A 106 -21.33 -12.78 12.94
C PRO A 106 -21.99 -14.10 12.55
N VAL A 107 -21.28 -15.21 12.76
CA VAL A 107 -21.77 -16.57 12.46
C VAL A 107 -21.58 -17.44 13.68
N ALA A 108 -22.65 -18.12 14.12
CA ALA A 108 -22.61 -18.97 15.32
C ALA A 108 -21.83 -20.28 15.10
N ASP A 109 -21.92 -20.86 13.91
CA ASP A 109 -21.39 -22.22 13.60
C ASP A 109 -20.53 -22.19 12.32
N GLY A 110 -19.57 -21.24 12.22
CA GLY A 110 -18.65 -21.12 11.10
C GLY A 110 -17.21 -21.56 11.43
N SER A 111 -16.38 -21.81 10.42
CA SER A 111 -14.93 -21.99 10.59
C SER A 111 -14.22 -20.70 11.00
N LEU A 112 -14.86 -19.56 10.77
CA LEU A 112 -14.44 -18.23 11.21
C LEU A 112 -15.63 -17.56 11.90
N PRO A 113 -15.38 -16.64 12.87
CA PRO A 113 -16.46 -16.03 13.66
C PRO A 113 -17.36 -15.09 12.86
N PHE A 114 -16.92 -14.65 11.68
CA PHE A 114 -17.71 -13.80 10.78
C PHE A 114 -17.69 -14.33 9.35
N THR A 115 -18.74 -14.00 8.59
CA THR A 115 -18.71 -13.97 7.13
C THR A 115 -18.45 -12.55 6.68
N LEU A 116 -17.71 -12.39 5.57
CA LEU A 116 -17.53 -11.13 4.88
C LEU A 116 -18.28 -11.16 3.56
N GLN A 117 -19.18 -10.20 3.35
CA GLN A 117 -19.81 -9.98 2.04
C GLN A 117 -19.11 -8.81 1.37
N ALA A 118 -18.59 -9.03 0.16
CA ALA A 118 -17.94 -8.01 -0.66
C ALA A 118 -18.79 -7.72 -1.90
N ALA A 119 -19.08 -6.45 -2.17
CA ALA A 119 -19.82 -6.01 -3.35
C ALA A 119 -19.22 -4.73 -3.92
N LEU A 120 -19.02 -4.69 -5.24
CA LEU A 120 -18.68 -3.47 -5.97
C LEU A 120 -19.95 -2.62 -6.12
N THR A 121 -19.88 -1.35 -5.67
CA THR A 121 -21.03 -0.43 -5.67
C THR A 121 -20.79 0.84 -6.49
N GLY A 122 -19.55 1.10 -6.93
CA GLY A 122 -19.22 2.26 -7.76
C GLY A 122 -17.82 2.17 -8.36
N THR A 123 -17.65 2.85 -9.50
CA THR A 123 -16.37 3.03 -10.19
C THR A 123 -16.22 4.49 -10.57
N THR A 124 -15.15 5.16 -10.14
CA THR A 124 -14.88 6.57 -10.39
C THR A 124 -13.56 6.74 -11.13
N LEU A 125 -13.62 7.14 -12.40
CA LEU A 125 -12.44 7.35 -13.26
C LEU A 125 -11.69 8.64 -12.86
N LEU A 126 -10.35 8.61 -12.86
CA LEU A 126 -9.50 9.71 -12.45
C LEU A 126 -9.13 10.63 -13.63
N TYR A 127 -9.34 11.93 -13.44
CA TYR A 127 -9.06 12.93 -14.46
C TYR A 127 -8.65 14.28 -13.86
N THR A 128 -8.16 15.18 -14.71
CA THR A 128 -7.96 16.60 -14.41
C THR A 128 -8.64 17.50 -15.44
N ARG A 129 -8.82 18.79 -15.10
CA ARG A 129 -9.28 19.82 -16.06
C ARG A 129 -8.14 20.39 -16.88
N ASP A 130 -6.94 20.36 -16.32
CA ASP A 130 -5.74 20.86 -16.97
C ASP A 130 -5.31 19.86 -18.06
N ALA A 131 -4.76 20.38 -19.14
CA ALA A 131 -4.23 19.53 -20.20
C ALA A 131 -3.07 18.68 -19.67
N LEU A 132 -3.08 17.40 -20.03
CA LEU A 132 -2.01 16.47 -19.71
C LEU A 132 -1.11 16.22 -20.92
N ALA A 133 0.16 15.99 -20.68
CA ALA A 133 1.10 15.54 -21.68
C ALA A 133 0.91 14.04 -21.89
N TYR A 134 0.42 13.69 -23.08
CA TYR A 134 0.32 12.32 -23.51
C TYR A 134 1.43 12.02 -24.53
N GLY A 135 1.89 10.79 -24.55
CA GLY A 135 2.67 10.24 -25.65
C GLY A 135 1.76 9.97 -26.86
N PRO A 136 2.01 8.90 -27.61
CA PRO A 136 1.23 8.59 -28.82
C PRO A 136 -0.22 8.15 -28.52
N ALA A 137 -0.58 7.79 -27.28
CA ALA A 137 -1.87 7.24 -26.94
C ALA A 137 -2.69 8.16 -26.00
N VAL A 138 -3.37 9.11 -26.60
CA VAL A 138 -4.33 9.96 -25.90
C VAL A 138 -5.57 9.12 -25.55
N PRO A 139 -6.05 9.13 -24.29
CA PRO A 139 -7.26 8.40 -23.92
C PRO A 139 -8.46 8.84 -24.79
N PRO A 140 -9.16 7.90 -25.46
CA PRO A 140 -10.25 8.23 -26.39
C PRO A 140 -11.48 8.82 -25.68
N VAL A 141 -11.58 8.65 -24.38
CA VAL A 141 -12.65 9.20 -23.53
C VAL A 141 -12.43 10.65 -23.11
N ASN A 142 -11.28 11.25 -23.47
CA ASN A 142 -11.01 12.66 -23.20
C ASN A 142 -12.05 13.57 -23.85
N GLY A 143 -12.35 14.70 -23.19
CA GLY A 143 -13.30 15.68 -23.64
C GLY A 143 -12.91 17.10 -23.23
N LYS A 144 -13.77 18.07 -23.50
CA LYS A 144 -13.53 19.45 -23.11
C LYS A 144 -13.38 19.55 -21.58
N ASN A 145 -12.23 20.07 -21.11
CA ASN A 145 -11.91 20.22 -19.70
C ASN A 145 -11.98 18.89 -18.89
N LYS A 146 -11.70 17.77 -19.55
CA LYS A 146 -11.68 16.45 -18.94
C LYS A 146 -10.60 15.58 -19.59
N HIS A 147 -9.46 15.50 -18.93
CA HIS A 147 -8.28 14.79 -19.38
C HIS A 147 -8.02 13.64 -18.39
N TYR A 148 -8.26 12.41 -18.84
CA TYR A 148 -8.10 11.22 -18.02
C TYR A 148 -6.63 10.82 -17.93
N PHE A 149 -6.21 10.36 -16.76
CA PHE A 149 -4.93 9.69 -16.60
C PHE A 149 -4.94 8.33 -17.30
N SER A 150 -3.76 7.78 -17.49
CA SER A 150 -3.55 6.50 -18.16
C SER A 150 -2.44 5.71 -17.48
N GLY A 151 -2.57 4.40 -17.42
CA GLY A 151 -1.52 3.51 -16.92
C GLY A 151 -0.29 3.42 -17.83
N ARG A 152 -0.36 3.93 -19.06
CA ARG A 152 0.76 3.84 -20.03
C ARG A 152 2.01 4.57 -19.56
N SER A 153 3.13 3.87 -19.55
CA SER A 153 4.44 4.38 -19.15
C SER A 153 4.96 5.53 -20.04
N ASP A 154 4.50 5.64 -21.30
CA ASP A 154 4.93 6.65 -22.27
C ASP A 154 4.09 7.96 -22.28
N ASN A 155 3.06 8.06 -21.45
CA ASN A 155 2.22 9.26 -21.38
C ASN A 155 2.85 10.35 -20.51
N PHE A 156 3.92 10.95 -20.98
CA PHE A 156 4.64 12.04 -20.34
C PHE A 156 5.32 12.98 -21.33
N SER A 157 5.76 14.16 -20.86
CA SER A 157 6.61 15.08 -21.62
C SER A 157 8.07 14.90 -21.27
N ALA A 158 8.92 14.64 -22.27
CA ALA A 158 10.36 14.59 -22.09
C ALA A 158 11.00 15.96 -21.74
N ALA A 159 10.26 17.05 -21.90
CA ALA A 159 10.73 18.41 -21.61
C ALA A 159 10.63 18.80 -20.12
N THR A 160 9.98 17.99 -19.30
CA THR A 160 9.79 18.23 -17.86
C THR A 160 10.50 17.16 -17.04
N ASP A 161 10.73 17.41 -15.75
CA ASP A 161 11.27 16.40 -14.85
C ASP A 161 10.26 15.28 -14.54
N SER A 162 10.67 14.26 -13.80
CA SER A 162 9.82 13.11 -13.47
C SER A 162 8.69 13.45 -12.48
N LEU A 163 8.75 14.62 -11.85
CA LEU A 163 7.73 15.10 -10.91
C LEU A 163 6.72 16.04 -11.57
N SER A 164 6.68 16.13 -12.90
CA SER A 164 5.73 17.01 -13.60
C SER A 164 4.28 16.60 -13.39
N PRO A 165 3.44 17.38 -12.74
CA PRO A 165 2.03 17.06 -12.55
C PRO A 165 1.20 17.13 -13.84
N ALA A 166 1.81 17.54 -14.95
CA ALA A 166 1.21 17.58 -16.28
C ALA A 166 1.38 16.26 -17.05
N ASP A 167 2.12 15.29 -16.53
CA ASP A 167 2.22 13.99 -17.18
C ASP A 167 0.89 13.24 -17.12
N GLY A 168 0.53 12.60 -18.23
CA GLY A 168 -0.74 11.86 -18.35
C GLY A 168 -0.68 10.44 -17.76
N ARG A 169 0.51 9.95 -17.42
CA ARG A 169 0.70 8.65 -16.77
C ARG A 169 0.38 8.73 -15.28
N LEU A 170 -0.24 7.68 -14.74
CA LEU A 170 -0.54 7.53 -13.32
C LEU A 170 -0.52 6.05 -12.96
N ASP A 171 0.26 5.71 -11.95
CA ASP A 171 0.38 4.40 -11.35
C ASP A 171 0.01 4.52 -9.86
N PRO A 172 -1.31 4.53 -9.55
CA PRO A 172 -1.76 4.81 -8.20
C PRO A 172 -1.64 3.57 -7.32
N GLU A 173 -1.10 3.73 -6.10
CA GLU A 173 -0.85 2.61 -5.20
C GLU A 173 -1.53 2.79 -3.84
N GLY A 174 -1.27 3.86 -3.11
CA GLY A 174 -1.89 4.12 -1.81
C GLY A 174 -3.12 5.03 -1.90
N ILE A 175 -4.11 4.79 -1.06
CA ILE A 175 -5.34 5.61 -0.98
C ILE A 175 -5.73 5.92 0.44
N ARG A 176 -6.11 7.19 0.73
CA ARG A 176 -6.77 7.57 2.00
C ARG A 176 -7.90 8.54 1.76
N VAL A 177 -8.90 8.50 2.64
CA VAL A 177 -10.08 9.38 2.58
C VAL A 177 -9.86 10.59 3.48
N SER A 178 -10.24 11.78 3.01
CA SER A 178 -10.14 13.01 3.81
C SER A 178 -11.10 13.01 4.99
N TYR A 179 -10.79 13.80 6.03
CA TYR A 179 -11.62 13.97 7.24
C TYR A 179 -13.10 14.26 6.93
N ASN A 180 -13.39 15.03 5.89
CA ASN A 180 -14.78 15.37 5.51
C ASN A 180 -15.42 14.33 4.56
N GLY A 181 -14.74 13.26 4.21
CA GLY A 181 -15.22 12.20 3.32
C GLY A 181 -15.36 12.58 1.84
N LYS A 182 -15.03 13.83 1.45
CA LYS A 182 -15.29 14.37 0.10
C LYS A 182 -14.09 14.29 -0.84
N ARG A 183 -12.91 13.98 -0.33
CA ARG A 183 -11.67 13.86 -1.07
C ARG A 183 -11.04 12.51 -0.82
N VAL A 184 -10.22 12.09 -1.76
CA VAL A 184 -9.28 11.00 -1.62
C VAL A 184 -7.89 11.48 -1.94
N TYR A 185 -6.91 10.97 -1.20
CA TYR A 185 -5.49 11.18 -1.43
C TYR A 185 -4.93 9.92 -2.02
N LEU A 186 -4.13 10.02 -3.07
CA LEU A 186 -3.53 8.89 -3.77
C LEU A 186 -2.05 9.11 -3.91
N THR A 187 -1.26 8.05 -3.77
CA THR A 187 0.16 8.02 -4.17
C THR A 187 0.29 7.66 -5.64
N ASP A 188 1.48 7.85 -6.21
CA ASP A 188 1.79 7.59 -7.62
C ASP A 188 3.20 7.01 -7.74
N GLU A 189 3.33 5.84 -8.31
CA GLU A 189 4.61 5.15 -8.49
C GLU A 189 5.41 5.66 -9.69
N TYR A 190 4.79 6.26 -10.69
CA TYR A 190 5.51 6.85 -11.84
C TYR A 190 6.31 8.08 -11.47
N GLY A 191 5.82 8.87 -10.54
CA GLY A 191 6.56 9.93 -9.89
C GLY A 191 6.14 9.90 -8.44
N PRO A 192 7.01 10.08 -7.45
CA PRO A 192 6.61 10.00 -6.05
C PRO A 192 5.75 11.22 -5.68
N TYR A 193 4.57 11.28 -6.26
CA TYR A 193 3.56 12.31 -6.00
C TYR A 193 2.57 11.87 -4.96
N VAL A 194 1.93 12.85 -4.32
CA VAL A 194 0.64 12.64 -3.66
C VAL A 194 -0.37 13.61 -4.29
N TYR A 195 -1.49 13.06 -4.73
CA TYR A 195 -2.59 13.81 -5.34
C TYR A 195 -3.82 13.84 -4.43
N GLU A 196 -4.59 14.95 -4.51
CA GLU A 196 -5.94 15.00 -3.99
C GLU A 196 -6.95 14.96 -5.14
N PHE A 197 -7.92 14.06 -5.04
CA PHE A 197 -9.05 13.99 -5.97
C PHE A 197 -10.38 14.22 -5.24
N ASN A 198 -11.35 14.78 -5.94
CA ASN A 198 -12.73 14.76 -5.49
C ASN A 198 -13.26 13.33 -5.58
N ARG A 199 -13.71 12.78 -4.46
CA ARG A 199 -14.13 11.37 -4.34
C ARG A 199 -15.28 10.99 -5.26
N GLU A 200 -16.26 11.88 -5.42
CA GLU A 200 -17.47 11.62 -6.23
C GLU A 200 -17.19 11.71 -7.73
N SER A 201 -16.48 12.75 -8.16
CA SER A 201 -16.27 13.01 -9.58
C SER A 201 -14.99 12.41 -10.17
N GLY A 202 -14.02 12.02 -9.36
CA GLY A 202 -12.68 11.60 -9.81
C GLY A 202 -11.79 12.76 -10.32
N ARG A 203 -12.18 14.02 -10.11
CA ARG A 203 -11.39 15.15 -10.56
C ARG A 203 -10.24 15.43 -9.61
N ARG A 204 -8.99 15.51 -10.12
CA ARG A 204 -7.85 16.03 -9.38
C ARG A 204 -8.11 17.47 -8.92
N THR A 205 -7.89 17.75 -7.65
CA THR A 205 -8.13 19.04 -7.02
C THR A 205 -6.87 19.68 -6.48
N ARG A 206 -5.85 18.87 -6.18
CA ARG A 206 -4.56 19.35 -5.68
C ARG A 206 -3.43 18.37 -6.02
N VAL A 207 -2.22 18.87 -6.09
CA VAL A 207 -0.96 18.12 -6.12
C VAL A 207 -0.17 18.54 -4.90
N PHE A 208 0.43 17.59 -4.19
CA PHE A 208 1.40 17.83 -3.13
C PHE A 208 2.79 17.65 -3.74
N GLU A 209 3.48 18.76 -3.96
CA GLU A 209 4.79 18.76 -4.59
C GLU A 209 5.86 18.26 -3.63
N LEU A 210 6.67 17.32 -4.07
CA LEU A 210 7.83 16.85 -3.33
C LEU A 210 9.11 17.56 -3.82
N PRO A 211 10.15 17.68 -2.97
CA PRO A 211 11.40 18.31 -3.35
C PRO A 211 12.09 17.63 -4.54
N SER A 212 12.16 18.31 -5.69
CA SER A 212 12.80 17.77 -6.91
C SER A 212 14.26 17.38 -6.69
N SER A 213 14.98 18.10 -5.84
CA SER A 213 16.37 17.79 -5.47
C SER A 213 16.54 16.40 -4.85
N THR A 214 15.49 15.83 -4.27
CA THR A 214 15.50 14.51 -3.64
C THR A 214 14.81 13.45 -4.49
N PHE A 215 13.62 13.78 -5.02
CA PHE A 215 12.70 12.78 -5.59
C PHE A 215 12.69 12.74 -7.12
N ALA A 216 13.14 13.79 -7.82
CA ALA A 216 13.17 13.75 -9.28
C ALA A 216 14.21 12.72 -9.79
N ALA A 217 13.76 11.83 -10.65
CA ALA A 217 14.64 10.89 -11.33
C ALA A 217 15.54 11.63 -12.35
N THR A 218 16.80 11.24 -12.44
CA THR A 218 17.77 11.83 -13.38
C THR A 218 17.51 11.41 -14.84
N THR A 219 16.85 10.27 -15.03
CA THR A 219 16.43 9.78 -16.35
C THR A 219 14.93 9.51 -16.30
N LYS A 220 14.18 10.06 -17.26
CA LYS A 220 12.75 9.81 -17.45
C LYS A 220 12.57 9.00 -18.74
N SER A 221 12.01 7.82 -18.63
CA SER A 221 11.85 6.90 -19.75
C SER A 221 10.47 6.23 -19.73
N ALA A 222 9.98 5.84 -20.90
CA ALA A 222 8.84 4.95 -21.04
C ALA A 222 9.22 3.49 -20.70
N MET A 223 10.51 3.17 -20.74
CA MET A 223 11.09 1.85 -20.42
C MET A 223 11.74 1.90 -19.04
N GLY A 224 11.19 1.17 -18.07
CA GLY A 224 11.72 1.12 -16.71
C GLY A 224 13.16 0.65 -16.64
N ALA A 225 13.56 -0.34 -17.47
CA ALA A 225 14.95 -0.80 -17.56
C ALA A 225 15.92 0.32 -17.98
N THR A 226 15.51 1.20 -18.90
CA THR A 226 16.31 2.36 -19.34
C THR A 226 16.41 3.40 -18.21
N GLU A 227 15.30 3.63 -17.50
CA GLU A 227 15.26 4.54 -16.37
C GLU A 227 16.17 4.05 -15.24
N ILE A 228 16.09 2.77 -14.86
CA ILE A 228 16.94 2.14 -13.83
C ILE A 228 18.42 2.25 -14.22
N ALA A 229 18.79 1.96 -15.45
CA ALA A 229 20.17 2.02 -15.91
C ALA A 229 20.74 3.44 -15.93
N GLY A 230 19.89 4.45 -16.16
CA GLY A 230 20.29 5.86 -16.23
C GLY A 230 20.17 6.66 -14.95
N ASN A 231 19.41 6.17 -13.95
CA ASN A 231 19.13 6.92 -12.74
C ASN A 231 20.24 6.78 -11.70
N THR A 232 20.66 7.94 -11.19
CA THR A 232 21.53 8.05 -10.03
C THR A 232 20.83 8.73 -8.84
N ARG A 233 19.58 9.19 -9.05
CA ARG A 233 18.77 9.89 -8.06
C ARG A 233 17.28 9.68 -8.35
N GLY A 234 16.47 9.87 -7.31
CA GLY A 234 15.03 9.74 -7.35
C GLY A 234 14.56 8.29 -7.22
N ARG A 235 13.32 8.06 -7.58
CA ARG A 235 12.73 6.72 -7.50
C ARG A 235 13.48 5.69 -8.35
N VAL A 236 13.42 4.44 -7.95
CA VAL A 236 13.65 3.32 -8.86
C VAL A 236 12.36 3.12 -9.67
N ALA A 237 12.46 2.87 -10.97
CA ALA A 237 11.29 2.65 -11.83
C ALA A 237 10.47 1.46 -11.32
N ASN A 238 9.14 1.61 -11.29
CA ASN A 238 8.18 0.66 -10.72
C ASN A 238 8.43 0.34 -9.23
N LYS A 239 8.98 1.32 -8.49
CA LYS A 239 9.21 1.28 -7.03
C LYS A 239 9.17 2.68 -6.42
N GLY A 240 8.18 3.46 -6.84
CA GLY A 240 7.97 4.82 -6.39
C GLY A 240 7.27 4.89 -5.03
N MET A 241 6.28 5.77 -4.91
CA MET A 241 5.53 5.91 -3.66
C MET A 241 4.36 4.93 -3.63
N GLU A 242 4.49 3.90 -2.83
CA GLU A 242 3.56 2.77 -2.70
C GLU A 242 2.47 3.08 -1.68
N GLY A 243 2.86 3.09 -0.40
CA GLY A 243 1.92 3.20 0.70
C GLY A 243 1.52 4.63 1.04
N LEU A 244 0.35 4.78 1.68
CA LEU A 244 -0.14 6.05 2.18
C LEU A 244 -0.87 5.87 3.50
N ALA A 245 -0.47 6.62 4.54
CA ALA A 245 -1.23 6.76 5.77
C ALA A 245 -1.80 8.18 5.91
N ILE A 246 -2.86 8.30 6.70
CA ILE A 246 -3.40 9.59 7.15
C ILE A 246 -3.52 9.56 8.68
N SER A 247 -3.16 10.66 9.33
CA SER A 247 -3.34 10.79 10.78
C SER A 247 -4.83 10.67 11.18
N PRO A 248 -5.17 10.17 12.37
CA PRO A 248 -6.55 9.98 12.80
C PRO A 248 -7.42 11.24 12.71
N ASP A 249 -6.83 12.43 12.92
CA ASP A 249 -7.49 13.73 12.80
C ASP A 249 -7.64 14.21 11.35
N GLY A 250 -7.04 13.51 10.41
CA GLY A 250 -7.08 13.82 8.98
C GLY A 250 -6.27 15.05 8.56
N SER A 251 -5.30 15.49 9.37
CA SER A 251 -4.49 16.69 9.11
C SER A 251 -3.18 16.42 8.37
N THR A 252 -2.67 15.20 8.44
CA THR A 252 -1.33 14.84 7.97
C THR A 252 -1.35 13.56 7.17
N LEU A 253 -0.63 13.55 6.03
CA LEU A 253 -0.37 12.34 5.24
C LEU A 253 1.05 11.85 5.48
N PHE A 254 1.23 10.53 5.33
CA PHE A 254 2.53 9.86 5.37
C PHE A 254 2.63 8.94 4.16
N GLY A 255 3.34 9.40 3.12
CA GLY A 255 3.65 8.59 1.95
C GLY A 255 4.86 7.71 2.21
N PHE A 256 4.87 6.49 1.68
CA PHE A 256 5.94 5.55 1.88
C PHE A 256 6.48 5.02 0.55
N MET A 257 7.78 5.15 0.35
CA MET A 257 8.43 4.63 -0.85
C MET A 257 8.43 3.10 -0.84
N GLN A 258 8.20 2.46 -1.98
CA GLN A 258 8.29 1.00 -2.10
C GLN A 258 9.70 0.51 -1.82
N SER A 259 10.70 1.17 -2.43
CA SER A 259 12.12 0.91 -2.19
C SER A 259 12.87 2.20 -1.87
N PRO A 260 14.10 2.10 -1.30
CA PRO A 260 15.00 3.24 -1.22
C PRO A 260 15.16 3.96 -2.56
N LEU A 261 15.32 5.27 -2.50
CA LEU A 261 15.70 6.07 -3.67
C LEU A 261 17.07 5.61 -4.19
N ALA A 262 17.35 5.85 -5.47
CA ALA A 262 18.60 5.43 -6.11
C ALA A 262 19.85 5.89 -5.33
N GLN A 263 19.86 7.14 -4.86
CA GLN A 263 20.95 7.70 -4.05
C GLN A 263 21.05 7.10 -2.62
N ASP A 264 20.00 6.46 -2.14
CA ASP A 264 19.91 5.86 -0.80
C ASP A 264 20.12 4.33 -0.80
N GLY A 265 20.51 3.78 -1.95
CA GLY A 265 20.82 2.36 -2.12
C GLY A 265 19.93 1.62 -3.11
N GLY A 266 18.85 2.22 -3.59
CA GLY A 266 17.98 1.66 -4.62
C GLY A 266 17.25 0.38 -4.21
N ASP A 267 16.75 -0.36 -5.21
CA ASP A 267 16.01 -1.60 -5.00
C ASP A 267 16.86 -2.66 -4.27
N GLY A 268 16.26 -3.29 -3.27
CA GLY A 268 16.95 -4.22 -2.37
C GLY A 268 17.83 -3.55 -1.31
N GLY A 269 17.90 -2.22 -1.32
CA GLY A 269 18.54 -1.43 -0.27
C GLY A 269 17.74 -1.40 1.03
N ARG A 270 18.38 -0.91 2.12
CA ARG A 270 17.76 -0.85 3.46
C ARG A 270 17.14 0.51 3.77
N ALA A 271 17.78 1.59 3.35
CA ALA A 271 17.50 2.95 3.80
C ALA A 271 16.32 3.57 3.03
N ASN A 272 15.12 3.31 3.48
CA ASN A 272 13.89 3.81 2.86
C ASN A 272 13.41 5.12 3.49
N ARG A 273 12.40 5.77 2.90
CA ARG A 273 11.85 7.06 3.35
C ARG A 273 10.36 7.00 3.57
N ILE A 274 9.91 7.56 4.70
CA ILE A 274 8.53 7.96 4.97
C ILE A 274 8.45 9.48 4.76
N VAL A 275 7.53 9.93 3.94
CA VAL A 275 7.32 11.33 3.56
C VAL A 275 6.09 11.87 4.27
N LYS A 276 6.27 12.74 5.26
CA LYS A 276 5.20 13.41 5.98
C LYS A 276 4.79 14.68 5.25
N ILE A 277 3.50 14.88 5.07
CA ILE A 277 2.92 16.06 4.39
C ILE A 277 1.83 16.66 5.28
N ASP A 278 1.99 17.90 5.69
CA ASP A 278 0.89 18.67 6.29
C ASP A 278 -0.14 19.03 5.20
N ILE A 279 -1.36 18.56 5.36
CA ILE A 279 -2.39 18.72 4.32
C ILE A 279 -2.75 20.19 4.09
N ALA A 280 -2.77 21.00 5.12
CA ALA A 280 -3.18 22.40 5.01
C ALA A 280 -2.13 23.24 4.26
N SER A 281 -0.88 23.20 4.71
CA SER A 281 0.22 23.98 4.16
C SER A 281 0.90 23.33 2.95
N GLY A 282 0.91 22.00 2.85
CA GLY A 282 1.73 21.25 1.92
C GLY A 282 3.19 21.10 2.37
N ALA A 283 3.53 21.47 3.60
CA ALA A 283 4.88 21.33 4.13
C ALA A 283 5.29 19.86 4.20
N VAL A 284 6.52 19.57 3.75
CA VAL A 284 7.07 18.21 3.65
C VAL A 284 8.23 18.06 4.63
N SER A 285 8.25 16.94 5.34
CA SER A 285 9.41 16.42 6.07
C SER A 285 9.58 14.93 5.80
N GLN A 286 10.76 14.38 6.10
CA GLN A 286 11.11 13.01 5.74
C GLN A 286 11.69 12.27 6.94
N TYR A 287 11.36 11.00 7.09
CA TYR A 287 11.89 10.12 8.10
C TYR A 287 12.50 8.88 7.46
N ALA A 288 13.60 8.40 8.07
CA ALA A 288 14.24 7.18 7.60
C ALA A 288 13.50 5.95 8.11
N TYR A 289 13.49 4.88 7.29
CA TYR A 289 12.99 3.57 7.65
C TYR A 289 13.96 2.48 7.19
N ASP A 290 14.22 1.47 8.04
CA ASP A 290 15.09 0.34 7.70
C ASP A 290 14.25 -0.85 7.21
N ASN A 291 14.32 -1.15 5.91
CA ASN A 291 13.62 -2.28 5.29
C ASN A 291 14.20 -3.66 5.68
N TYR A 292 15.29 -3.70 6.49
CA TYR A 292 15.94 -4.96 6.81
C TYR A 292 15.12 -5.81 7.76
N ILE A 293 14.98 -7.09 7.43
CA ILE A 293 14.37 -8.11 8.28
C ILE A 293 15.46 -9.08 8.74
N ALA A 294 15.84 -8.98 9.99
CA ALA A 294 16.96 -9.74 10.56
C ALA A 294 16.77 -11.28 10.46
N ALA A 295 15.54 -11.75 10.63
CA ALA A 295 15.20 -13.17 10.53
C ALA A 295 15.51 -13.78 9.13
N PHE A 296 15.52 -12.97 8.09
CA PHE A 296 15.80 -13.37 6.70
C PHE A 296 17.14 -12.83 6.19
N ALA A 297 17.86 -12.06 6.99
CA ALA A 297 19.12 -11.39 6.62
C ALA A 297 19.01 -10.62 5.29
N LYS A 298 17.87 -9.98 5.04
CA LYS A 298 17.54 -9.31 3.75
C LYS A 298 16.64 -8.11 3.99
N ALA A 299 16.74 -7.10 3.12
CA ALA A 299 15.76 -6.04 3.00
C ALA A 299 14.61 -6.48 2.08
N TYR A 300 13.39 -6.13 2.43
CA TYR A 300 12.18 -6.35 1.63
C TYR A 300 11.53 -5.01 1.30
N ASN A 301 10.83 -4.97 0.17
CA ASN A 301 10.08 -3.78 -0.20
C ASN A 301 8.83 -3.63 0.68
N SER A 302 8.39 -2.39 0.85
CA SER A 302 7.23 -2.04 1.65
C SER A 302 6.06 -1.72 0.74
N SER A 303 4.89 -2.30 1.02
CA SER A 303 3.71 -2.12 0.17
C SER A 303 2.68 -1.17 0.76
N GLU A 304 2.55 -1.07 2.09
CA GLU A 304 1.54 -0.21 2.68
C GLU A 304 2.00 0.32 4.04
N ILE A 305 1.49 1.49 4.40
CA ILE A 305 1.65 2.10 5.71
C ILE A 305 0.28 2.53 6.25
N LEU A 306 -0.01 2.26 7.53
CA LEU A 306 -1.29 2.56 8.17
C LEU A 306 -1.05 3.19 9.54
N ALA A 307 -1.68 4.33 9.82
CA ALA A 307 -1.50 5.03 11.09
C ALA A 307 -2.29 4.34 12.22
N LEU A 308 -1.60 3.90 13.28
CA LEU A 308 -2.21 3.49 14.54
C LEU A 308 -2.70 4.69 15.35
N ASN A 309 -1.94 5.78 15.28
CA ASN A 309 -2.24 7.07 15.90
C ASN A 309 -1.46 8.18 15.17
N SER A 310 -1.20 9.32 15.81
CA SER A 310 -0.53 10.47 15.16
C SER A 310 0.96 10.27 14.83
N HIS A 311 1.61 9.25 15.40
CA HIS A 311 3.06 9.03 15.25
C HIS A 311 3.49 7.56 15.16
N GLU A 312 2.62 6.60 15.45
CA GLU A 312 2.89 5.17 15.32
C GLU A 312 2.18 4.58 14.10
N PHE A 313 2.86 3.68 13.40
CA PHE A 313 2.40 3.13 12.14
C PHE A 313 2.62 1.62 12.05
N LEU A 314 1.71 0.95 11.33
CA LEU A 314 1.91 -0.39 10.81
C LEU A 314 2.46 -0.30 9.38
N VAL A 315 3.48 -1.10 9.08
CA VAL A 315 4.13 -1.17 7.76
C VAL A 315 4.09 -2.61 7.27
N LEU A 316 3.55 -2.84 6.07
CA LEU A 316 3.52 -4.14 5.44
C LEU A 316 4.78 -4.34 4.59
N GLU A 317 5.61 -5.28 4.98
CA GLU A 317 6.79 -5.74 4.23
C GLU A 317 6.56 -7.14 3.69
N ARG A 318 6.82 -7.34 2.42
CA ARG A 318 6.56 -8.62 1.74
C ARG A 318 7.56 -8.96 0.65
N ASP A 319 7.60 -10.24 0.32
CA ASP A 319 8.12 -10.71 -0.96
C ASP A 319 7.02 -10.68 -2.05
N GLY A 320 7.41 -10.88 -3.31
CA GLY A 320 6.51 -11.03 -4.45
C GLY A 320 6.11 -12.47 -4.73
N LYS A 321 6.19 -13.39 -3.75
CA LYS A 321 5.98 -14.82 -3.92
C LYS A 321 4.61 -15.28 -3.41
N GLY A 322 4.04 -16.33 -4.03
CA GLY A 322 2.77 -16.92 -3.65
C GLY A 322 1.82 -17.10 -4.83
N LEU A 323 0.51 -17.17 -4.56
CA LEU A 323 -0.52 -17.24 -5.60
C LEU A 323 -0.44 -15.99 -6.50
N GLY A 324 -0.32 -16.19 -7.77
CA GLY A 324 -0.10 -15.14 -8.79
C GLY A 324 1.31 -15.15 -9.39
N ASP A 325 2.32 -15.68 -8.68
CA ASP A 325 3.74 -15.68 -9.10
C ASP A 325 4.27 -17.10 -9.43
N ASN A 326 3.43 -18.12 -9.41
CA ASN A 326 3.84 -19.53 -9.59
C ASN A 326 4.95 -19.95 -8.60
N SER A 327 4.93 -19.46 -7.39
CA SER A 327 5.89 -19.73 -6.31
C SER A 327 5.16 -19.92 -4.98
N VAL A 328 5.89 -19.92 -3.86
CA VAL A 328 5.33 -20.04 -2.51
C VAL A 328 5.70 -18.81 -1.68
N ALA A 329 4.76 -18.31 -0.91
CA ALA A 329 4.95 -17.17 0.00
C ALA A 329 6.04 -17.48 1.04
N VAL A 330 6.93 -16.54 1.31
CA VAL A 330 8.00 -16.65 2.30
C VAL A 330 7.88 -15.55 3.35
N VAL A 331 7.69 -14.30 2.93
CA VAL A 331 7.62 -13.13 3.82
C VAL A 331 6.35 -12.34 3.56
N LYS A 332 5.48 -12.26 4.57
CA LYS A 332 4.27 -11.42 4.62
C LYS A 332 4.16 -10.90 6.04
N GLN A 333 4.89 -9.82 6.36
CA GLN A 333 5.03 -9.35 7.73
C GLN A 333 4.57 -7.91 7.90
N ILE A 334 3.92 -7.62 9.01
CA ILE A 334 3.56 -6.27 9.41
C ILE A 334 4.46 -5.86 10.57
N TYR A 335 5.13 -4.73 10.43
CA TYR A 335 5.96 -4.14 11.46
C TYR A 335 5.29 -2.89 12.04
N LYS A 336 5.49 -2.67 13.33
CA LYS A 336 5.16 -1.41 13.99
C LYS A 336 6.41 -0.52 14.07
N VAL A 337 6.25 0.76 13.75
CA VAL A 337 7.28 1.79 13.86
C VAL A 337 6.71 3.02 14.54
N ASP A 338 7.50 3.66 15.42
CA ASP A 338 7.17 4.91 16.10
C ASP A 338 8.06 6.03 15.57
N LEU A 339 7.44 7.09 15.06
CA LEU A 339 8.11 8.30 14.59
C LEU A 339 8.15 9.41 15.64
N ALA A 340 7.68 9.17 16.88
CA ALA A 340 7.80 10.15 17.95
C ALA A 340 9.29 10.41 18.26
N GLY A 341 9.71 11.66 18.12
CA GLY A 341 11.11 12.06 18.30
C GLY A 341 12.06 11.66 17.18
N ALA A 342 11.56 11.06 16.07
CA ALA A 342 12.38 10.79 14.91
C ALA A 342 12.90 12.10 14.28
N GLU A 343 14.15 12.10 13.85
CA GLU A 343 14.76 13.27 13.21
C GLU A 343 14.29 13.43 11.76
N ASP A 344 14.08 14.67 11.33
CA ASP A 344 13.83 14.98 9.91
C ASP A 344 15.11 14.76 9.09
N VAL A 345 15.05 13.85 8.14
CA VAL A 345 16.17 13.48 7.26
C VAL A 345 16.08 14.13 5.89
N SER A 346 15.27 15.16 5.70
CA SER A 346 15.10 15.88 4.42
C SER A 346 16.42 16.40 3.84
N GLY A 347 17.39 16.74 4.71
CA GLY A 347 18.71 17.21 4.32
C GLY A 347 19.77 16.12 4.18
N LEU A 348 19.42 14.84 4.38
CA LEU A 348 20.37 13.72 4.34
C LEU A 348 20.21 12.91 3.05
N GLU A 349 21.33 12.32 2.61
CA GLU A 349 21.40 11.45 1.43
C GLU A 349 22.37 10.30 1.70
N GLY A 350 22.06 9.13 1.15
CA GLY A 350 22.87 7.93 1.27
C GLY A 350 22.46 7.01 2.41
N ALA A 351 22.59 5.71 2.18
CA ALA A 351 22.09 4.66 3.05
C ALA A 351 22.64 4.76 4.49
N GLU A 352 23.94 5.01 4.67
CA GLU A 352 24.55 5.08 5.99
C GLU A 352 23.99 6.23 6.83
N ALA A 353 23.86 7.42 6.24
CA ALA A 353 23.35 8.60 6.92
C ALA A 353 21.89 8.44 7.35
N LEU A 354 21.05 7.83 6.49
CA LEU A 354 19.65 7.58 6.79
C LEU A 354 19.48 6.51 7.86
N LEU A 355 20.18 5.37 7.73
CA LEU A 355 20.08 4.25 8.68
C LEU A 355 20.51 4.64 10.09
N ALA A 356 21.45 5.59 10.23
CA ALA A 356 21.83 6.14 11.53
C ALA A 356 20.69 6.91 12.24
N LYS A 357 19.62 7.27 11.51
CA LYS A 357 18.45 8.02 11.98
C LYS A 357 17.17 7.20 11.95
N ALA A 358 17.21 5.98 11.40
CA ALA A 358 16.03 5.14 11.30
C ALA A 358 15.55 4.68 12.69
N PRO A 359 14.29 4.90 13.06
CA PRO A 359 13.74 4.35 14.30
C PRO A 359 13.70 2.81 14.24
N ALA A 360 13.74 2.20 15.42
CA ALA A 360 13.57 0.75 15.53
C ALA A 360 12.13 0.35 15.12
N LYS A 361 12.01 -0.80 14.47
CA LYS A 361 10.71 -1.43 14.18
C LYS A 361 10.57 -2.74 14.94
N THR A 362 9.35 -3.09 15.30
CA THR A 362 9.01 -4.35 15.97
C THR A 362 8.01 -5.14 15.13
N LEU A 363 8.16 -6.46 15.08
CA LEU A 363 7.20 -7.32 14.39
C LEU A 363 5.84 -7.23 15.11
N PHE A 364 4.82 -6.80 14.38
CA PHE A 364 3.43 -6.81 14.84
C PHE A 364 2.77 -8.14 14.48
N ALA A 365 2.84 -8.56 13.21
CA ALA A 365 2.21 -9.78 12.76
C ALA A 365 2.99 -10.47 11.63
N ASP A 366 2.99 -11.80 11.63
CA ASP A 366 3.38 -12.63 10.49
C ASP A 366 2.11 -13.18 9.82
N LEU A 367 1.64 -12.48 8.76
CA LEU A 367 0.41 -12.85 8.05
C LEU A 367 0.50 -14.26 7.42
N ARG A 368 1.69 -14.67 6.98
CA ARG A 368 1.90 -16.02 6.46
C ARG A 368 1.61 -17.06 7.54
N ALA A 369 2.12 -16.86 8.75
CA ALA A 369 1.86 -17.76 9.87
C ALA A 369 0.38 -17.79 10.25
N VAL A 370 -0.29 -16.62 10.32
CA VAL A 370 -1.73 -16.52 10.63
C VAL A 370 -2.58 -17.21 9.56
N LEU A 371 -2.29 -16.99 8.28
CA LEU A 371 -3.02 -17.62 7.19
C LEU A 371 -2.77 -19.13 7.13
N ASN A 372 -1.55 -19.59 7.40
CA ASN A 372 -1.25 -21.01 7.50
C ASN A 372 -2.03 -21.68 8.66
N ALA A 373 -2.12 -21.02 9.82
CA ALA A 373 -2.94 -21.52 10.94
C ALA A 373 -4.43 -21.58 10.56
N ALA A 374 -4.91 -20.71 9.67
CA ALA A 374 -6.27 -20.71 9.11
C ALA A 374 -6.44 -21.71 7.94
N GLY A 375 -5.44 -22.55 7.64
CA GLY A 375 -5.50 -23.62 6.65
C GLY A 375 -5.06 -23.26 5.23
N TYR A 376 -4.47 -22.10 5.01
CA TYR A 376 -3.85 -21.76 3.73
C TYR A 376 -2.48 -22.44 3.61
N THR A 377 -2.17 -22.95 2.43
CA THR A 377 -0.79 -23.32 2.08
C THR A 377 -0.03 -22.08 1.57
N ASP A 378 1.31 -22.09 1.64
CA ASP A 378 2.13 -20.99 1.13
C ASP A 378 1.91 -20.70 -0.36
N ALA A 379 1.47 -21.68 -1.14
CA ALA A 379 1.12 -21.52 -2.56
C ALA A 379 -0.27 -20.87 -2.77
N GLN A 380 -1.12 -20.87 -1.75
CA GLN A 380 -2.46 -20.25 -1.78
C GLN A 380 -2.47 -18.83 -1.21
N ILE A 381 -1.43 -18.45 -0.47
CA ILE A 381 -1.29 -17.08 0.02
C ILE A 381 -0.97 -16.17 -1.15
N PRO A 382 -1.73 -15.08 -1.38
CA PRO A 382 -1.46 -14.18 -2.51
C PRO A 382 -0.03 -13.65 -2.54
N ALA A 383 0.55 -13.58 -3.72
CA ALA A 383 1.89 -13.06 -3.94
C ALA A 383 1.97 -11.59 -3.51
N LYS A 384 0.96 -10.81 -3.85
CA LYS A 384 0.84 -9.40 -3.59
C LYS A 384 -0.30 -9.10 -2.62
N LEU A 385 -0.06 -9.33 -1.31
CA LEU A 385 -0.83 -8.67 -0.24
C LEU A 385 -0.26 -7.27 -0.12
N GLU A 386 -1.00 -6.23 -0.51
CA GLU A 386 -0.47 -4.87 -0.62
C GLU A 386 -1.26 -3.86 0.18
N ALA A 387 -2.60 -3.95 0.17
CA ALA A 387 -3.44 -2.97 0.81
C ALA A 387 -3.79 -3.31 2.26
N MET A 388 -3.82 -2.28 3.12
CA MET A 388 -4.32 -2.35 4.49
C MET A 388 -5.30 -1.22 4.79
N ALA A 389 -6.36 -1.53 5.54
CA ALA A 389 -7.26 -0.53 6.12
C ALA A 389 -7.81 -1.02 7.46
N PHE A 390 -7.96 -0.12 8.43
CA PHE A 390 -8.81 -0.42 9.59
C PHE A 390 -10.29 -0.29 9.21
N GLY A 391 -11.16 -0.94 9.97
CA GLY A 391 -12.61 -0.82 9.84
C GLY A 391 -13.26 -0.51 11.18
N ASP A 392 -14.56 -0.77 11.28
CA ASP A 392 -15.26 -0.70 12.57
C ASP A 392 -14.82 -1.85 13.48
N ASP A 393 -14.83 -1.57 14.79
CA ASP A 393 -14.59 -2.60 15.80
C ASP A 393 -15.67 -3.66 15.79
N VAL A 394 -15.32 -4.87 16.23
CA VAL A 394 -16.24 -6.01 16.37
C VAL A 394 -16.20 -6.53 17.81
N VAL A 395 -17.23 -7.29 18.19
CA VAL A 395 -17.26 -7.98 19.49
C VAL A 395 -17.09 -9.48 19.25
N ILE A 396 -16.05 -10.06 19.85
CA ILE A 396 -15.78 -11.51 19.83
C ILE A 396 -15.72 -11.98 21.29
N ASP A 397 -16.55 -12.95 21.65
CA ASP A 397 -16.63 -13.51 23.02
C ASP A 397 -16.80 -12.44 24.10
N GLY A 398 -17.54 -11.37 23.80
CA GLY A 398 -17.79 -10.25 24.72
C GLY A 398 -16.65 -9.23 24.82
N VAL A 399 -15.56 -9.40 24.06
CA VAL A 399 -14.42 -8.48 24.00
C VAL A 399 -14.48 -7.65 22.70
N THR A 400 -14.33 -6.34 22.83
CA THR A 400 -14.16 -5.46 21.66
C THR A 400 -12.80 -5.69 21.03
N LYS A 401 -12.76 -5.93 19.73
CA LYS A 401 -11.56 -6.11 18.93
C LYS A 401 -11.54 -5.12 17.77
N HIS A 402 -10.38 -4.59 17.48
CA HIS A 402 -10.13 -3.78 16.28
C HIS A 402 -10.05 -4.67 15.05
N THR A 403 -10.43 -4.15 13.88
CA THR A 403 -10.37 -4.88 12.63
C THR A 403 -9.31 -4.32 11.68
N LEU A 404 -8.53 -5.23 11.07
CA LEU A 404 -7.57 -4.92 10.02
C LEU A 404 -7.96 -5.69 8.76
N TYR A 405 -8.34 -4.95 7.72
CA TYR A 405 -8.64 -5.48 6.39
C TYR A 405 -7.38 -5.47 5.55
N ILE A 406 -7.12 -6.58 4.87
CA ILE A 406 -6.00 -6.73 3.93
C ILE A 406 -6.54 -7.25 2.61
N ALA A 407 -6.10 -6.65 1.49
CA ALA A 407 -6.46 -7.09 0.16
C ALA A 407 -5.22 -7.40 -0.69
N ASN A 408 -5.41 -8.22 -1.74
CA ASN A 408 -4.36 -8.51 -2.70
C ASN A 408 -4.55 -7.73 -4.00
N ASP A 409 -3.45 -7.34 -4.62
CA ASP A 409 -3.39 -7.13 -6.05
C ASP A 409 -3.29 -8.49 -6.74
N ASN A 410 -4.18 -8.76 -7.69
CA ASN A 410 -4.18 -9.99 -8.51
C ASN A 410 -3.53 -9.78 -9.90
N ASP A 411 -2.82 -8.65 -10.11
CA ASP A 411 -2.21 -8.27 -11.40
C ASP A 411 -3.20 -8.32 -12.59
N PHE A 412 -4.49 -8.14 -12.34
CA PHE A 412 -5.55 -8.32 -13.34
C PHE A 412 -5.54 -9.70 -14.03
N LEU A 413 -4.98 -10.70 -13.38
CA LEU A 413 -4.93 -12.08 -13.85
C LEU A 413 -6.01 -12.90 -13.16
N ALA A 414 -7.08 -13.22 -13.87
CA ALA A 414 -8.17 -14.08 -13.34
C ALA A 414 -7.69 -15.49 -12.99
N VAL A 415 -6.63 -15.94 -13.68
CA VAL A 415 -5.99 -17.24 -13.47
C VAL A 415 -4.49 -17.01 -13.30
N ALA A 416 -3.95 -17.47 -12.20
CA ALA A 416 -2.53 -17.41 -11.92
C ALA A 416 -1.71 -18.30 -12.87
N PRO A 417 -0.43 -18.02 -13.11
CA PRO A 417 0.48 -18.99 -13.69
C PRO A 417 0.38 -20.31 -12.91
N GLY A 418 0.23 -21.43 -13.61
CA GLY A 418 -0.04 -22.73 -12.97
C GLY A 418 -1.52 -23.13 -12.94
N GLY A 419 -2.44 -22.27 -13.39
CA GLY A 419 -3.85 -22.60 -13.66
C GLY A 419 -4.79 -22.50 -12.45
N LEU A 420 -4.36 -21.96 -11.32
CA LEU A 420 -5.22 -21.72 -10.16
C LEU A 420 -6.04 -20.42 -10.35
N PRO A 421 -7.29 -20.38 -9.89
CA PRO A 421 -8.05 -19.14 -9.83
C PRO A 421 -7.30 -18.08 -9.01
N ASN A 422 -7.26 -16.83 -9.49
CA ASN A 422 -6.60 -15.71 -8.82
C ASN A 422 -7.59 -14.55 -8.60
N PRO A 423 -8.53 -14.69 -7.65
CA PRO A 423 -9.55 -13.68 -7.40
C PRO A 423 -8.96 -12.46 -6.66
N ASN A 424 -9.72 -11.37 -6.65
CA ASN A 424 -9.50 -10.26 -5.72
C ASN A 424 -9.96 -10.72 -4.33
N GLN A 425 -9.03 -10.89 -3.38
CA GLN A 425 -9.27 -11.46 -2.05
C GLN A 425 -9.23 -10.37 -0.99
N PHE A 426 -10.08 -10.53 0.02
CA PHE A 426 -10.13 -9.70 1.21
C PHE A 426 -10.04 -10.60 2.44
N PHE A 427 -9.14 -10.25 3.35
CA PHE A 427 -8.94 -10.90 4.64
C PHE A 427 -9.21 -9.90 5.74
N VAL A 428 -9.93 -10.29 6.77
CA VAL A 428 -10.17 -9.45 7.94
C VAL A 428 -9.57 -10.13 9.16
N PHE A 429 -8.68 -9.41 9.81
CA PHE A 429 -8.02 -9.84 11.04
C PHE A 429 -8.56 -9.03 12.22
N ALA A 430 -8.57 -9.64 13.40
CA ALA A 430 -8.88 -8.97 14.65
C ALA A 430 -7.65 -8.92 15.56
N PHE A 431 -7.51 -7.82 16.28
CA PHE A 431 -6.48 -7.60 17.30
C PHE A 431 -7.06 -6.71 18.42
N ASP A 432 -6.37 -6.58 19.54
CA ASP A 432 -6.76 -5.68 20.62
C ASP A 432 -5.59 -4.79 21.09
N ASP A 433 -5.86 -3.91 22.06
CA ASP A 433 -4.85 -2.99 22.58
C ASP A 433 -3.64 -3.70 23.21
N ALA A 434 -3.82 -4.91 23.75
CA ALA A 434 -2.71 -5.69 24.32
C ALA A 434 -1.71 -6.11 23.25
N ASP A 435 -2.19 -6.36 22.03
CA ASP A 435 -1.37 -6.74 20.88
C ASP A 435 -0.47 -5.60 20.39
N LEU A 436 -0.82 -4.35 20.73
CA LEU A 436 -0.08 -3.16 20.32
C LEU A 436 1.15 -2.86 21.20
N GLY A 437 1.35 -3.64 22.29
CA GLY A 437 2.54 -3.51 23.14
C GLY A 437 2.66 -2.16 23.84
N GLY A 438 1.52 -1.58 24.26
CA GLY A 438 1.45 -0.30 24.97
C GLY A 438 1.13 0.91 24.09
N SER A 439 0.99 0.77 22.78
CA SER A 439 0.48 1.81 21.90
C SER A 439 -1.03 1.95 22.07
N VAL A 440 -1.54 3.16 21.81
CA VAL A 440 -2.99 3.44 21.81
C VAL A 440 -3.47 3.51 20.36
N PHE A 441 -4.48 2.70 20.02
CA PHE A 441 -5.12 2.75 18.73
C PHE A 441 -6.11 3.91 18.64
N GLU A 442 -6.00 4.71 17.61
CA GLU A 442 -6.95 5.75 17.24
C GLU A 442 -7.40 5.55 15.79
N ASN A 443 -8.62 5.09 15.58
CA ASN A 443 -9.15 4.97 14.24
C ASN A 443 -9.33 6.35 13.60
N GLN A 444 -9.27 6.39 12.26
CA GLN A 444 -9.50 7.62 11.50
C GLN A 444 -10.88 8.22 11.84
N ARG A 445 -10.89 9.51 12.12
CA ARG A 445 -12.13 10.24 12.42
C ARG A 445 -12.69 10.85 11.14
N PHE A 446 -14.00 10.73 10.99
CA PHE A 446 -14.73 11.41 9.93
C PHE A 446 -15.64 12.49 10.53
N LYS A 447 -15.76 13.61 9.78
CA LYS A 447 -16.69 14.68 10.14
C LYS A 447 -18.11 14.12 10.16
N GLN A 448 -18.75 14.17 11.32
CA GLN A 448 -20.15 13.77 11.44
C GLN A 448 -21.04 14.66 10.56
N PRO A 449 -22.05 14.09 9.85
CA PRO A 449 -23.05 14.89 9.17
C PRO A 449 -23.72 15.83 10.18
N LYS A 450 -23.89 17.12 9.77
CA LYS A 450 -24.64 18.07 10.58
C LYS A 450 -26.13 17.84 10.40
#